data_c4f2bd398354b91d2c86f3daead80f8f
#
_entry.id   c4f2bd398354b91d2c86f3daead80f8f
#
_cell.length_a   1.000
_cell.length_b   1.000
_cell.length_c   1.000
_cell.angle_alpha   90.00
_cell.angle_beta   90.00
_cell.angle_gamma   90.00
#
_symmetry.space_group_name_H-M   'P 1'
#
loop_
_entity.id
_entity.type
_entity.pdbx_description
1 polymer ?
#
loop_
_entity_poly.entity_id
_entity_poly.type
_entity_poly.pdbx_seq_one_letter_code
_entity_poly.pdbx_strand_id
1 'polypeptide(L)'
;MMPKYRKKPVVIEAFRMGIDTRPDWFQDAVSANEITTHRIGEIGQGLSPFDHSKTHCIIKTLEGEMKGDYGDYIIQGVQGEIYPCKPDIFEQTYEAVEGSGE
;
A
#
# COMPACT_ATOMS: atom_id res chain seq x y z
N MET A 1 -14.69 -35.71 1.90
CA MET A 1 -14.10 -34.81 0.90
C MET A 1 -14.28 -33.36 1.34
N MET A 2 -13.25 -32.56 1.19
CA MET A 2 -13.33 -31.15 1.60
C MET A 2 -13.83 -30.31 0.43
N PRO A 3 -14.76 -29.41 0.69
CA PRO A 3 -15.17 -28.48 -0.37
C PRO A 3 -14.00 -27.59 -0.78
N LYS A 4 -14.06 -27.11 -1.99
CA LYS A 4 -13.06 -26.22 -2.53
C LYS A 4 -13.67 -24.86 -2.81
N TYR A 5 -12.87 -23.84 -2.64
CA TYR A 5 -13.31 -22.47 -2.86
C TYR A 5 -12.35 -21.75 -3.78
N ARG A 6 -12.88 -20.83 -4.54
CA ARG A 6 -12.10 -19.98 -5.43
C ARG A 6 -12.32 -18.52 -5.01
N LYS A 7 -11.22 -17.78 -4.97
CA LYS A 7 -11.35 -16.35 -4.70
C LYS A 7 -12.08 -15.69 -5.86
N LYS A 8 -13.10 -14.92 -5.55
CA LYS A 8 -13.84 -14.21 -6.58
C LYS A 8 -12.95 -13.16 -7.23
N PRO A 9 -13.05 -12.99 -8.56
CA PRO A 9 -12.31 -11.92 -9.20
C PRO A 9 -12.84 -10.56 -8.75
N VAL A 10 -11.95 -9.71 -8.29
CA VAL A 10 -12.30 -8.36 -7.84
C VAL A 10 -11.24 -7.40 -8.37
N VAL A 11 -11.67 -6.17 -8.59
CA VAL A 11 -10.75 -5.10 -8.99
C VAL A 11 -10.45 -4.28 -7.74
N ILE A 12 -9.16 -4.10 -7.45
CA ILE A 12 -8.72 -3.31 -6.31
C ILE A 12 -7.82 -2.20 -6.82
N GLU A 13 -7.56 -1.23 -5.98
CA GLU A 13 -6.61 -0.18 -6.28
C GLU A 13 -5.37 -0.38 -5.42
N ALA A 14 -4.22 -0.04 -5.99
CA ALA A 14 -2.96 -0.19 -5.29
C ALA A 14 -1.96 0.81 -5.85
N PHE A 15 -0.99 1.17 -5.01
CA PHE A 15 0.13 1.99 -5.44
C PHE A 15 1.37 1.52 -4.71
N ARG A 16 2.54 1.89 -5.22
CA ARG A 16 3.80 1.48 -4.61
C ARG A 16 4.31 2.58 -3.70
N MET A 17 4.58 2.23 -2.46
CA MET A 17 5.01 3.17 -1.44
C MET A 17 6.36 3.78 -1.81
N GLY A 18 6.39 5.12 -1.86
CA GLY A 18 7.61 5.84 -2.18
C GLY A 18 7.94 5.95 -3.66
N ILE A 19 7.19 5.26 -4.51
CA ILE A 19 7.45 5.23 -5.96
C ILE A 19 6.33 5.91 -6.72
N ASP A 20 5.09 5.49 -6.48
CA ASP A 20 3.94 6.03 -7.22
C ASP A 20 3.33 7.20 -6.47
N THR A 21 2.54 8.00 -7.19
CA THR A 21 1.77 9.08 -6.58
C THR A 21 0.74 8.48 -5.63
N ARG A 22 0.64 9.09 -4.46
CA ARG A 22 -0.30 8.60 -3.45
C ARG A 22 -1.73 8.93 -3.87
N PRO A 23 -2.61 7.94 -3.89
CA PRO A 23 -4.01 8.19 -4.24
C PRO A 23 -4.76 8.90 -3.11
N ASP A 24 -5.92 9.44 -3.45
CA ASP A 24 -6.72 10.19 -2.49
C ASP A 24 -7.10 9.36 -1.27
N TRP A 25 -7.45 8.09 -1.48
CA TRP A 25 -7.84 7.25 -0.35
C TRP A 25 -6.70 7.03 0.64
N PHE A 26 -5.45 7.06 0.16
CA PHE A 26 -4.31 6.97 1.08
C PHE A 26 -4.15 8.27 1.86
N GLN A 27 -4.24 9.41 1.16
CA GLN A 27 -4.13 10.71 1.80
C GLN A 27 -5.25 10.90 2.83
N ASP A 28 -6.45 10.46 2.51
CA ASP A 28 -7.57 10.54 3.43
C ASP A 28 -7.30 9.73 4.70
N ALA A 29 -6.74 8.55 4.56
CA ALA A 29 -6.41 7.71 5.70
C ALA A 29 -5.31 8.33 6.56
N VAL A 30 -4.35 8.99 5.94
CA VAL A 30 -3.32 9.71 6.68
C VAL A 30 -3.96 10.85 7.47
N SER A 31 -4.86 11.60 6.84
CA SER A 31 -5.54 12.71 7.51
C SER A 31 -6.41 12.23 8.67
N ALA A 32 -6.94 11.03 8.57
CA ALA A 32 -7.77 10.44 9.62
C ALA A 32 -6.94 9.75 10.71
N ASN A 33 -5.63 9.81 10.62
CA ASN A 33 -4.72 9.16 11.57
C ASN A 33 -4.81 7.64 11.58
N GLU A 34 -5.31 7.06 10.50
CA GLU A 34 -5.32 5.62 10.33
C GLU A 34 -4.01 5.12 9.77
N ILE A 35 -3.26 6.00 9.13
CA ILE A 35 -1.96 5.70 8.57
C ILE A 35 -1.01 6.81 8.96
N THR A 36 0.18 6.43 9.41
CA THR A 36 1.26 7.39 9.62
C THR A 36 2.38 7.09 8.64
N THR A 37 3.02 8.13 8.14
CA THR A 37 4.14 7.97 7.22
C THR A 37 5.40 8.44 7.89
N HIS A 38 6.50 7.75 7.60
CA HIS A 38 7.78 8.02 8.21
C HIS A 38 8.87 7.93 7.16
N ARG A 39 9.96 8.60 7.44
CA ARG A 39 11.10 8.62 6.55
C ARG A 39 12.35 8.51 7.40
N ILE A 40 13.07 7.41 7.21
CA ILE A 40 14.29 7.17 7.96
C ILE A 40 15.36 8.16 7.52
N GLY A 41 16.11 8.68 8.48
CA GLY A 41 17.20 9.60 8.16
C GLY A 41 16.69 10.97 7.79
N GLU A 42 15.84 11.51 8.62
CA GLU A 42 15.27 12.82 8.36
C GLU A 42 16.34 13.90 8.34
N ILE A 43 15.89 15.13 8.13
CA ILE A 43 16.78 16.28 8.00
C ILE A 43 17.84 16.25 9.07
N GLY A 44 19.07 16.42 8.64
CA GLY A 44 20.21 16.37 9.56
C GLY A 44 20.96 15.08 9.50
N GLN A 45 20.46 14.10 8.78
CA GLN A 45 21.12 12.80 8.65
C GLN A 45 21.59 12.52 7.23
N GLY A 46 21.74 13.56 6.45
CA GLY A 46 22.37 13.44 5.14
C GLY A 46 21.43 13.07 4.01
N LEU A 47 20.16 12.89 4.28
CA LEU A 47 19.22 12.56 3.21
C LEU A 47 18.66 13.83 2.58
N SER A 48 18.51 13.79 1.27
CA SER A 48 17.81 14.84 0.55
C SER A 48 16.34 14.84 0.95
N PRO A 49 15.72 16.02 1.08
CA PRO A 49 14.29 16.06 1.33
C PRO A 49 13.46 15.46 0.19
N PHE A 50 14.10 15.23 -0.98
CA PHE A 50 13.40 14.63 -2.11
C PHE A 50 13.70 13.14 -2.26
N ASP A 51 14.50 12.57 -1.37
CA ASP A 51 14.80 11.13 -1.43
C ASP A 51 13.73 10.37 -0.66
N HIS A 52 12.93 9.60 -1.38
CA HIS A 52 11.83 8.84 -0.79
C HIS A 52 12.20 7.37 -0.56
N SER A 53 13.44 6.99 -0.79
CA SER A 53 13.84 5.59 -0.72
C SER A 53 13.72 5.00 0.68
N LYS A 54 13.63 5.84 1.70
CA LYS A 54 13.47 5.39 3.09
C LYS A 54 12.06 5.58 3.62
N THR A 55 11.13 5.97 2.77
CA THR A 55 9.77 6.24 3.21
C THR A 55 9.03 4.93 3.49
N HIS A 56 8.36 4.87 4.61
CA HIS A 56 7.49 3.74 4.93
C HIS A 56 6.25 4.26 5.64
N CYS A 57 5.28 3.39 5.83
CA CYS A 57 4.05 3.77 6.53
C CYS A 57 3.67 2.69 7.52
N ILE A 58 2.92 3.10 8.53
CA ILE A 58 2.30 2.21 9.50
C ILE A 58 0.80 2.32 9.32
N ILE A 59 0.15 1.20 9.08
CA ILE A 59 -1.28 1.14 8.81
C ILE A 59 -1.97 0.46 9.98
N LYS A 60 -2.99 1.13 10.53
CA LYS A 60 -3.79 0.56 11.60
C LYS A 60 -4.85 -0.34 11.00
N THR A 61 -4.89 -1.59 11.42
CA THR A 61 -5.89 -2.54 10.96
C THR A 61 -6.59 -3.15 12.16
N LEU A 62 -7.65 -3.91 11.88
CA LEU A 62 -8.38 -4.59 12.94
C LEU A 62 -7.51 -5.62 13.66
N GLU A 63 -6.48 -6.11 13.01
CA GLU A 63 -5.58 -7.10 13.57
C GLU A 63 -4.31 -6.50 14.13
N GLY A 64 -4.23 -5.17 14.19
CA GLY A 64 -3.05 -4.49 14.69
C GLY A 64 -2.41 -3.64 13.62
N GLU A 65 -1.21 -3.18 13.89
CA GLU A 65 -0.50 -2.31 12.97
C GLU A 65 0.31 -3.14 11.99
N MET A 66 0.31 -2.70 10.72
CA MET A 66 1.10 -3.32 9.66
C MET A 66 2.00 -2.26 9.06
N LYS A 67 3.20 -2.68 8.65
CA LYS A 67 4.19 -1.76 8.09
C LYS A 67 4.29 -1.95 6.60
N GLY A 68 4.19 -0.84 5.85
CA GLY A 68 4.44 -0.85 4.41
C GLY A 68 5.77 -0.18 4.13
N ASP A 69 6.73 -0.96 3.64
CA ASP A 69 8.06 -0.45 3.36
C ASP A 69 8.13 0.21 2.00
N TYR A 70 9.21 0.93 1.77
CA TYR A 70 9.47 1.50 0.46
C TYR A 70 9.37 0.41 -0.62
N GLY A 71 8.62 0.69 -1.66
CA GLY A 71 8.47 -0.25 -2.78
C GLY A 71 7.39 -1.29 -2.59
N ASP A 72 6.86 -1.44 -1.39
CA ASP A 72 5.72 -2.33 -1.17
C ASP A 72 4.48 -1.75 -1.83
N TYR A 73 3.59 -2.64 -2.26
CA TYR A 73 2.28 -2.20 -2.71
C TYR A 73 1.39 -1.93 -1.52
N ILE A 74 0.64 -0.85 -1.58
CA ILE A 74 -0.38 -0.52 -0.59
C ILE A 74 -1.71 -0.67 -1.31
N ILE A 75 -2.57 -1.53 -0.80
CA ILE A 75 -3.79 -1.95 -1.46
C ILE A 75 -5.01 -1.40 -0.72
N GLN A 76 -5.98 -0.91 -1.48
CA GLN A 76 -7.31 -0.67 -0.94
C GLN A 76 -8.22 -1.79 -1.43
N GLY A 77 -8.71 -2.60 -0.51
CA GLY A 77 -9.58 -3.72 -0.83
C GLY A 77 -10.99 -3.27 -1.12
N VAL A 78 -11.85 -4.25 -1.43
CA VAL A 78 -13.20 -3.97 -1.89
C VAL A 78 -14.08 -3.33 -0.83
N GLN A 79 -13.72 -3.47 0.44
CA GLN A 79 -14.49 -2.88 1.53
C GLN A 79 -13.82 -1.61 2.07
N GLY A 80 -12.84 -1.09 1.35
CA GLY A 80 -12.14 0.10 1.76
C GLY A 80 -10.99 -0.14 2.72
N GLU A 81 -10.74 -1.38 3.10
CA GLU A 81 -9.65 -1.70 4.00
C GLU A 81 -8.32 -1.48 3.29
N ILE A 82 -7.30 -1.07 4.04
CA ILE A 82 -5.99 -0.76 3.47
C ILE A 82 -4.95 -1.68 4.11
N TYR A 83 -4.09 -2.27 3.29
CA TYR A 83 -3.06 -3.17 3.79
C TYR A 83 -1.88 -3.20 2.84
N PRO A 84 -0.67 -3.54 3.34
CA PRO A 84 0.52 -3.61 2.50
C PRO A 84 0.70 -5.00 1.93
N CYS A 85 1.44 -5.07 0.83
CA CYS A 85 1.74 -6.35 0.18
C CYS A 85 3.12 -6.26 -0.45
N LYS A 86 3.94 -7.28 -0.24
CA LYS A 86 5.26 -7.31 -0.85
C LYS A 86 5.15 -7.41 -2.36
N PRO A 87 6.08 -6.79 -3.10
CA PRO A 87 5.96 -6.75 -4.57
C PRO A 87 5.90 -8.11 -5.23
N ASP A 88 6.72 -9.06 -4.77
CA ASP A 88 6.72 -10.40 -5.38
C ASP A 88 5.40 -11.12 -5.15
N ILE A 89 4.83 -10.98 -3.96
CA ILE A 89 3.55 -11.57 -3.65
C ILE A 89 2.44 -10.88 -4.43
N PHE A 90 2.52 -9.56 -4.54
CA PHE A 90 1.53 -8.80 -5.29
C PHE A 90 1.49 -9.26 -6.75
N GLU A 91 2.66 -9.42 -7.36
CA GLU A 91 2.74 -9.78 -8.77
C GLU A 91 2.25 -11.20 -9.02
N GLN A 92 2.31 -12.08 -8.03
CA GLN A 92 1.77 -13.42 -8.15
C GLN A 92 0.27 -13.47 -7.96
N THR A 93 -0.29 -12.48 -7.30
CA THR A 93 -1.70 -12.48 -6.90
C THR A 93 -2.56 -11.62 -7.81
N TYR A 94 -2.02 -10.53 -8.30
CA TYR A 94 -2.78 -9.53 -9.05
C TYR A 94 -2.13 -9.27 -10.39
N GLU A 95 -2.95 -8.80 -11.33
CA GLU A 95 -2.44 -8.35 -12.62
C GLU A 95 -3.11 -7.03 -12.97
N ALA A 96 -2.44 -6.23 -13.78
CA ALA A 96 -2.97 -4.94 -14.18
C ALA A 96 -4.23 -5.13 -15.03
N VAL A 97 -5.23 -4.28 -14.79
CA VAL A 97 -6.45 -4.29 -15.57
C VAL A 97 -6.24 -3.31 -16.73
N GLU A 98 -6.17 -3.86 -17.93
CA GLU A 98 -5.93 -3.03 -19.10
C GLU A 98 -7.17 -2.28 -19.47
N GLY A 99 -6.95 -1.11 -20.07
CA GLY A 99 -8.05 -0.30 -20.51
C GLY A 99 -8.78 0.39 -19.41
N SER A 100 -8.35 0.20 -18.17
CA SER A 100 -8.99 0.87 -17.06
C SER A 100 -8.79 2.35 -17.19
N GLY A 101 -9.86 3.10 -17.04
CA GLY A 101 -9.77 4.54 -17.13
C GLY A 101 -9.81 5.08 -18.52
N GLU A 102 -9.88 4.21 -19.47
CA GLU A 102 -10.01 4.69 -20.82
C GLU A 102 -11.37 5.07 -21.14
#